data_43f66c29725dde9a16017fafcf398bd6
#
_entry.id   43f66c29725dde9a16017fafcf398bd6
#
_cell.length_a   1.000
_cell.length_b   1.000
_cell.length_c   1.000
_cell.angle_alpha   90.00
_cell.angle_beta   90.00
_cell.angle_gamma   90.00
#
_symmetry.space_group_name_H-M   'P 1'
#
loop_
_entity.id
_entity.type
_entity.pdbx_description
1 polymer ?
#
loop_
_entity_poly.entity_id
_entity_poly.type
_entity_poly.pdbx_seq_one_letter_code
_entity_poly.pdbx_strand_id
1 'polypeptide(L)'
;MAWVTIVAVLAGSSEAVAQLNRKAIKRNNKRIASFKGRKSHFGKDKVYNAIGFSVNALNYYGDLAPRPQRVSTDISFTKPGFGVSFAHRFGPRYTLQGQFMYGVLKGADNESADKADLENGFFRYKRNLSFRNHIKELTVVAVFDLFKNNGNYISRAKWTPYAFLGVAAYLHNPQALAPATDLNGNPLPEAGEWVKLRDLGTEGQYAALNPTDVNFGIKPYKLFQFAIPFGVGARFRINEVMDFWADLGFRYTFTDYLDDVSANYVDLGALSSPLAKAMSYRTNELNLSSSTRTYVGRDGVTYRVEPGYGEEYKGVNDPGNVRGSKEDRDIYMVTSLRLTYILGATFHRAKFR
;
A
#
# COMPACT_ATOMS: atom_id res chain seq x y z
N MET A 1 11.05 16.19 44.12
CA MET A 1 10.77 17.62 43.86
C MET A 1 10.09 17.91 42.50
N ALA A 2 9.92 16.95 41.62
CA ALA A 2 9.27 17.16 40.29
C ALA A 2 7.73 17.20 40.29
N TRP A 3 7.06 16.71 41.33
CA TRP A 3 5.61 16.65 41.41
C TRP A 3 4.92 17.94 41.92
N VAL A 4 5.68 18.83 42.57
CA VAL A 4 5.15 20.10 43.11
C VAL A 4 5.02 21.15 42.00
N THR A 5 5.82 21.06 40.94
CA THR A 5 5.83 22.03 39.83
C THR A 5 4.64 21.82 38.88
N ILE A 6 4.09 20.59 38.74
CA ILE A 6 2.95 20.31 37.87
C ILE A 6 1.63 20.81 38.49
N VAL A 7 1.49 20.74 39.81
CA VAL A 7 0.29 21.23 40.50
C VAL A 7 0.21 22.77 40.52
N ALA A 8 1.35 23.45 40.56
CA ALA A 8 1.39 24.93 40.51
C ALA A 8 1.01 25.49 39.12
N VAL A 9 1.24 24.74 38.04
CA VAL A 9 0.84 25.16 36.66
C VAL A 9 -0.68 24.95 36.43
N LEU A 10 -1.30 24.02 37.12
CA LEU A 10 -2.75 23.80 37.03
C LEU A 10 -3.56 24.77 37.92
N ALA A 11 -2.99 25.32 38.98
CA ALA A 11 -3.69 26.29 39.84
C ALA A 11 -3.65 27.75 39.30
N GLY A 12 -2.75 28.04 38.35
CA GLY A 12 -2.63 29.38 37.73
C GLY A 12 -3.57 29.64 36.56
N SER A 13 -4.50 28.70 36.22
CA SER A 13 -5.31 28.79 35.00
C SER A 13 -6.65 29.51 35.14
N SER A 14 -7.06 29.91 36.35
CA SER A 14 -8.39 30.53 36.56
C SER A 14 -8.49 31.97 36.02
N GLU A 15 -7.41 32.72 36.02
CA GLU A 15 -7.46 34.13 35.48
C GLU A 15 -7.28 34.15 33.95
N ALA A 16 -6.56 33.17 33.37
CA ALA A 16 -6.42 33.04 31.91
C ALA A 16 -7.75 32.68 31.22
N VAL A 17 -8.65 31.97 31.90
CA VAL A 17 -9.96 31.58 31.36
C VAL A 17 -10.89 32.81 31.26
N ALA A 18 -10.81 33.73 32.21
CA ALA A 18 -11.62 34.99 32.14
C ALA A 18 -11.18 35.91 31.00
N GLN A 19 -9.90 36.02 30.70
CA GLN A 19 -9.38 36.80 29.58
C GLN A 19 -9.67 36.16 28.23
N LEU A 20 -9.64 34.81 28.15
CA LEU A 20 -10.06 34.05 26.98
C LEU A 20 -11.55 34.23 26.69
N ASN A 21 -12.38 34.29 27.72
CA ASN A 21 -13.81 34.57 27.57
C ASN A 21 -14.09 35.98 27.05
N ARG A 22 -13.35 37.01 27.46
CA ARG A 22 -13.52 38.39 26.93
C ARG A 22 -13.16 38.46 25.44
N LYS A 23 -12.08 37.83 25.00
CA LYS A 23 -11.71 37.73 23.58
C LYS A 23 -12.76 36.95 22.78
N ALA A 24 -13.27 35.85 23.34
CA ALA A 24 -14.31 35.03 22.74
C ALA A 24 -15.62 35.80 22.60
N ILE A 25 -16.02 36.52 23.65
CA ILE A 25 -17.21 37.41 23.65
C ILE A 25 -17.04 38.56 22.62
N LYS A 26 -15.88 39.22 22.57
CA LYS A 26 -15.60 40.27 21.60
C LYS A 26 -15.62 39.74 20.15
N ARG A 27 -15.11 38.57 19.92
CA ARG A 27 -15.14 37.87 18.62
C ARG A 27 -16.55 37.45 18.25
N ASN A 28 -17.35 36.98 19.21
CA ASN A 28 -18.75 36.63 19.02
C ASN A 28 -19.64 37.85 18.74
N ASN A 29 -19.45 38.95 19.47
CA ASN A 29 -20.15 40.21 19.24
C ASN A 29 -19.81 40.81 17.87
N LYS A 30 -18.56 40.73 17.41
CA LYS A 30 -18.16 41.13 16.05
C LYS A 30 -18.81 40.22 14.97
N ARG A 31 -19.00 38.96 15.24
CA ARG A 31 -19.72 38.01 14.37
C ARG A 31 -21.21 38.33 14.32
N ILE A 32 -21.82 38.66 15.46
CA ILE A 32 -23.23 39.02 15.55
C ILE A 32 -23.47 40.36 14.81
N ALA A 33 -22.60 41.34 15.00
CA ALA A 33 -22.70 42.65 14.32
C ALA A 33 -22.48 42.57 12.80
N SER A 34 -21.73 41.59 12.33
CA SER A 34 -21.51 41.33 10.89
C SER A 34 -22.48 40.31 10.27
N PHE A 35 -23.50 39.88 11.02
CA PHE A 35 -24.44 38.87 10.60
C PHE A 35 -25.43 39.40 9.55
N LYS A 36 -25.24 38.99 8.30
CA LYS A 36 -26.11 39.36 7.15
C LYS A 36 -27.26 38.36 6.91
N GLY A 37 -27.81 37.76 7.95
CA GLY A 37 -29.00 36.89 7.86
C GLY A 37 -28.82 35.54 7.19
N ARG A 38 -27.63 35.16 6.72
CA ARG A 38 -27.37 33.83 6.13
C ARG A 38 -26.87 32.87 7.21
N LYS A 39 -27.73 32.00 7.68
CA LYS A 39 -27.35 30.81 8.46
C LYS A 39 -26.68 29.76 7.53
N SER A 40 -25.43 29.98 7.14
CA SER A 40 -24.70 29.03 6.33
C SER A 40 -23.76 28.14 7.17
N HIS A 41 -23.98 28.03 8.47
CA HIS A 41 -23.16 27.19 9.34
C HIS A 41 -23.71 25.77 9.44
N PHE A 42 -22.83 24.80 9.18
CA PHE A 42 -23.09 23.42 9.54
C PHE A 42 -23.07 23.34 11.07
N GLY A 43 -24.23 23.14 11.70
CA GLY A 43 -24.40 23.19 13.15
C GLY A 43 -23.66 22.03 13.84
N LYS A 44 -23.31 22.25 15.12
CA LYS A 44 -22.64 21.19 15.93
C LYS A 44 -23.48 19.93 16.07
N ASP A 45 -24.81 20.03 15.99
CA ASP A 45 -25.78 18.93 15.99
C ASP A 45 -25.68 18.02 14.76
N LYS A 46 -25.00 18.46 13.72
CA LYS A 46 -24.77 17.73 12.44
C LYS A 46 -23.40 17.13 12.34
N VAL A 47 -22.48 17.56 13.20
CA VAL A 47 -21.14 16.98 13.34
C VAL A 47 -21.22 15.68 14.11
N TYR A 48 -20.60 14.62 13.61
CA TYR A 48 -20.53 13.35 14.33
C TYR A 48 -19.23 12.60 14.01
N ASN A 49 -18.90 11.70 14.92
CA ASN A 49 -17.80 10.76 14.78
C ASN A 49 -18.35 9.37 14.50
N ALA A 50 -17.61 8.58 13.74
CA ALA A 50 -17.95 7.19 13.52
C ALA A 50 -16.70 6.33 13.58
N ILE A 51 -16.83 5.12 14.10
CA ILE A 51 -15.83 4.07 14.01
C ILE A 51 -16.29 3.04 12.99
N GLY A 52 -15.35 2.39 12.31
CA GLY A 52 -15.68 1.39 11.30
C GLY A 52 -14.73 0.23 11.29
N PHE A 53 -15.24 -0.90 10.86
CA PHE A 53 -14.48 -2.09 10.51
C PHE A 53 -14.65 -2.36 9.02
N SER A 54 -13.56 -2.71 8.32
CA SER A 54 -13.58 -3.02 6.89
C SER A 54 -12.96 -4.37 6.59
N VAL A 55 -13.55 -5.03 5.59
CA VAL A 55 -12.94 -6.13 4.86
C VAL A 55 -12.50 -5.58 3.51
N ASN A 56 -11.26 -5.86 3.13
CA ASN A 56 -10.64 -5.30 1.96
C ASN A 56 -10.17 -6.42 1.03
N ALA A 57 -10.20 -6.15 -0.27
CA ALA A 57 -9.60 -6.97 -1.30
C ALA A 57 -8.48 -6.16 -1.96
N LEU A 58 -7.26 -6.68 -1.93
CA LEU A 58 -6.07 -6.01 -2.43
C LEU A 58 -5.60 -6.65 -3.74
N ASN A 59 -5.30 -5.81 -4.73
CA ASN A 59 -4.74 -6.20 -6.01
C ASN A 59 -3.48 -5.38 -6.30
N TYR A 60 -2.44 -6.05 -6.77
CA TYR A 60 -1.16 -5.44 -7.12
C TYR A 60 -1.08 -5.13 -8.61
N TYR A 61 -0.42 -4.02 -8.96
CA TYR A 61 -0.09 -3.59 -10.31
C TYR A 61 1.35 -3.09 -10.35
N GLY A 62 2.19 -3.77 -11.10
CA GLY A 62 3.62 -3.52 -11.27
C GLY A 62 4.25 -4.63 -12.10
N ASP A 63 5.55 -4.87 -11.96
CA ASP A 63 6.32 -5.80 -12.78
C ASP A 63 5.83 -7.26 -12.73
N LEU A 64 5.35 -7.73 -11.58
CA LEU A 64 4.81 -9.06 -11.37
C LEU A 64 3.28 -9.10 -11.38
N ALA A 65 2.64 -8.13 -12.00
CA ALA A 65 1.19 -8.06 -12.11
C ALA A 65 0.61 -9.16 -13.02
N PRO A 66 -0.65 -9.60 -12.79
CA PRO A 66 -1.27 -10.69 -13.55
C PRO A 66 -1.39 -10.46 -15.05
N ARG A 67 -1.43 -9.21 -15.51
CA ARG A 67 -1.43 -8.85 -16.93
C ARG A 67 -0.65 -7.56 -17.16
N PRO A 68 -0.05 -7.37 -18.36
CA PRO A 68 0.72 -6.17 -18.69
C PRO A 68 -0.10 -4.88 -18.73
N GLN A 69 -1.44 -4.97 -18.70
CA GLN A 69 -2.31 -3.80 -18.68
C GLN A 69 -2.54 -3.30 -17.26
N ARG A 70 -2.32 -2.01 -17.01
CA ARG A 70 -2.39 -1.34 -15.69
C ARG A 70 -3.73 -1.46 -14.95
N VAL A 71 -4.78 -2.00 -15.55
CA VAL A 71 -6.15 -2.08 -14.98
C VAL A 71 -6.67 -3.52 -14.97
N SER A 72 -5.81 -4.52 -15.11
CA SER A 72 -6.23 -5.92 -15.09
C SER A 72 -6.34 -6.43 -13.66
N THR A 73 -7.56 -6.72 -13.21
CA THR A 73 -7.82 -7.45 -11.95
C THR A 73 -7.99 -8.93 -12.24
N ASP A 74 -7.01 -9.73 -11.85
CA ASP A 74 -7.20 -11.17 -11.76
C ASP A 74 -7.62 -11.54 -10.33
N ILE A 75 -8.78 -12.20 -10.21
CA ILE A 75 -9.34 -12.59 -8.92
C ILE A 75 -8.39 -13.56 -8.18
N SER A 76 -7.62 -14.36 -8.89
CA SER A 76 -6.67 -15.32 -8.29
C SER A 76 -5.57 -14.63 -7.47
N PHE A 77 -5.20 -13.41 -7.84
CA PHE A 77 -4.21 -12.59 -7.13
C PHE A 77 -4.83 -11.65 -6.10
N THR A 78 -6.15 -11.56 -6.04
CA THR A 78 -6.86 -10.77 -5.03
C THR A 78 -6.64 -11.40 -3.65
N LYS A 79 -6.07 -10.64 -2.73
CA LYS A 79 -5.80 -11.10 -1.36
C LYS A 79 -6.59 -10.29 -0.35
N PRO A 80 -7.04 -10.94 0.74
CA PRO A 80 -7.84 -10.28 1.76
C PRO A 80 -7.00 -9.33 2.61
N GLY A 81 -7.68 -8.34 3.16
CA GLY A 81 -7.17 -7.45 4.19
C GLY A 81 -8.29 -7.01 5.12
N PHE A 82 -7.90 -6.49 6.28
CA PHE A 82 -8.82 -6.01 7.30
C PHE A 82 -8.40 -4.62 7.75
N GLY A 83 -9.35 -3.80 8.16
CA GLY A 83 -9.05 -2.47 8.60
C GLY A 83 -10.01 -1.94 9.65
N VAL A 84 -9.52 -1.00 10.45
CA VAL A 84 -10.31 -0.22 11.39
C VAL A 84 -10.19 1.25 11.02
N SER A 85 -11.28 2.00 11.16
CA SER A 85 -11.32 3.40 10.75
C SER A 85 -12.04 4.26 11.77
N PHE A 86 -11.62 5.52 11.80
CA PHE A 86 -12.29 6.60 12.52
C PHE A 86 -12.62 7.71 11.53
N ALA A 87 -13.87 8.14 11.49
CA ALA A 87 -14.33 9.19 10.60
C ALA A 87 -14.94 10.34 11.41
N HIS A 88 -14.55 11.57 11.06
CA HIS A 88 -15.07 12.80 11.63
C HIS A 88 -15.75 13.62 10.53
N ARG A 89 -17.08 13.72 10.60
CA ARG A 89 -17.85 14.56 9.70
C ARG A 89 -17.97 15.97 10.25
N PHE A 90 -17.45 16.95 9.51
CA PHE A 90 -17.41 18.36 9.93
C PHE A 90 -18.13 19.32 8.98
N GLY A 91 -18.69 18.80 7.90
CA GLY A 91 -19.37 19.61 6.90
C GLY A 91 -20.48 18.87 6.15
N PRO A 92 -21.27 19.57 5.35
CA PRO A 92 -22.36 18.98 4.58
C PRO A 92 -21.88 18.02 3.49
N ARG A 93 -20.58 18.14 3.11
CA ARG A 93 -19.91 17.29 2.10
C ARG A 93 -18.59 16.72 2.58
N TYR A 94 -18.07 17.11 3.74
CA TYR A 94 -16.70 16.84 4.13
C TYR A 94 -16.64 15.91 5.34
N THR A 95 -15.86 14.85 5.20
CA THR A 95 -15.51 13.93 6.28
C THR A 95 -14.00 13.69 6.23
N LEU A 96 -13.33 13.80 7.36
CA LEU A 96 -11.95 13.36 7.53
C LEU A 96 -11.98 11.94 8.07
N GLN A 97 -11.21 11.04 7.47
CA GLN A 97 -11.14 9.65 7.87
C GLN A 97 -9.70 9.21 8.05
N GLY A 98 -9.40 8.64 9.22
CA GLY A 98 -8.21 7.87 9.49
C GLY A 98 -8.51 6.38 9.44
N GLN A 99 -7.62 5.58 8.87
CA GLN A 99 -7.78 4.13 8.77
C GLN A 99 -6.45 3.43 8.99
N PHE A 100 -6.44 2.39 9.78
CA PHE A 100 -5.37 1.39 9.80
C PHE A 100 -5.84 0.16 9.05
N MET A 101 -4.99 -0.37 8.16
CA MET A 101 -5.27 -1.55 7.36
C MET A 101 -4.07 -2.52 7.42
N TYR A 102 -4.39 -3.81 7.52
CA TYR A 102 -3.47 -4.90 7.26
C TYR A 102 -3.98 -5.71 6.08
N GLY A 103 -3.11 -5.99 5.10
CA GLY A 103 -3.47 -6.78 3.92
C GLY A 103 -2.25 -7.44 3.29
N VAL A 104 -2.48 -8.26 2.29
CA VAL A 104 -1.44 -8.98 1.55
C VAL A 104 -1.55 -8.61 0.07
N LEU A 105 -0.39 -8.34 -0.55
CA LEU A 105 -0.24 -8.29 -2.01
C LEU A 105 0.44 -9.58 -2.47
N LYS A 106 0.10 -10.05 -3.67
CA LYS A 106 0.71 -11.21 -4.31
C LYS A 106 0.86 -10.96 -5.81
N GLY A 107 1.95 -11.42 -6.39
CA GLY A 107 2.17 -11.55 -7.83
C GLY A 107 3.02 -12.78 -8.12
N ALA A 108 2.84 -13.37 -9.30
CA ALA A 108 3.61 -14.52 -9.74
C ALA A 108 3.57 -14.63 -11.27
N ASP A 109 4.73 -14.64 -11.89
CA ASP A 109 4.86 -14.72 -13.34
C ASP A 109 4.33 -16.04 -13.91
N ASN A 110 4.65 -17.17 -13.28
CA ASN A 110 4.24 -18.49 -13.76
C ASN A 110 2.72 -18.72 -13.72
N GLU A 111 2.01 -18.01 -12.84
CA GLU A 111 0.55 -18.08 -12.71
C GLU A 111 -0.17 -17.09 -13.65
N SER A 112 0.49 -15.97 -13.99
CA SER A 112 -0.14 -14.82 -14.66
C SER A 112 0.28 -14.62 -16.12
N ALA A 113 1.46 -15.07 -16.50
CA ALA A 113 2.01 -14.81 -17.82
C ALA A 113 1.40 -15.74 -18.89
N ASP A 114 1.01 -15.16 -20.01
CA ASP A 114 0.55 -15.92 -21.18
C ASP A 114 1.77 -16.47 -21.94
N LYS A 115 1.92 -17.80 -21.96
CA LYS A 115 3.02 -18.47 -22.65
C LYS A 115 2.95 -18.37 -24.16
N ALA A 116 1.77 -18.05 -24.72
CA ALA A 116 1.57 -17.89 -26.16
C ALA A 116 1.92 -16.48 -26.66
N ASP A 117 2.01 -15.51 -25.74
CA ASP A 117 2.44 -14.15 -26.04
C ASP A 117 3.98 -14.09 -26.09
N LEU A 118 4.53 -14.19 -27.29
CA LEU A 118 5.97 -14.21 -27.54
C LEU A 118 6.65 -12.84 -27.35
N GLU A 119 5.88 -11.75 -27.31
CA GLU A 119 6.43 -10.40 -27.13
C GLU A 119 6.73 -10.07 -25.66
N ASN A 120 5.84 -10.47 -24.75
CA ASN A 120 5.97 -10.12 -23.34
C ASN A 120 5.67 -11.31 -22.40
N GLY A 121 4.55 -11.98 -22.58
CA GLY A 121 4.07 -13.02 -21.66
C GLY A 121 5.04 -14.19 -21.53
N PHE A 122 5.62 -14.63 -22.63
CA PHE A 122 6.61 -15.73 -22.63
C PHE A 122 7.87 -15.38 -21.84
N PHE A 123 8.38 -14.16 -21.97
CA PHE A 123 9.55 -13.70 -21.20
C PHE A 123 9.26 -13.62 -19.71
N ARG A 124 8.08 -13.11 -19.34
CA ARG A 124 7.63 -13.11 -17.93
C ARG A 124 7.48 -14.53 -17.39
N TYR A 125 6.89 -15.43 -18.14
CA TYR A 125 6.81 -16.84 -17.75
C TYR A 125 8.21 -17.43 -17.48
N LYS A 126 9.18 -17.18 -18.36
CA LYS A 126 10.56 -17.65 -18.19
C LYS A 126 11.25 -16.99 -17.00
N ARG A 127 10.98 -15.71 -16.72
CA ARG A 127 11.50 -14.99 -15.54
C ARG A 127 11.12 -15.69 -14.23
N ASN A 128 9.89 -16.21 -14.14
CA ASN A 128 9.39 -17.07 -13.06
C ASN A 128 9.51 -16.44 -11.66
N LEU A 129 9.43 -15.12 -11.54
CA LEU A 129 9.47 -14.45 -10.27
C LEU A 129 8.09 -14.48 -9.59
N SER A 130 8.11 -14.52 -8.27
CA SER A 130 6.88 -14.48 -7.47
C SER A 130 7.15 -13.79 -6.13
N PHE A 131 6.12 -13.14 -5.58
CA PHE A 131 6.20 -12.53 -4.26
C PHE A 131 4.88 -12.57 -3.52
N ARG A 132 4.97 -12.42 -2.21
CA ARG A 132 3.91 -11.94 -1.32
C ARG A 132 4.45 -10.80 -0.49
N ASN A 133 3.60 -9.81 -0.20
CA ASN A 133 4.01 -8.66 0.60
C ASN A 133 2.91 -8.31 1.60
N HIS A 134 3.26 -8.29 2.87
CA HIS A 134 2.36 -7.94 3.97
C HIS A 134 2.38 -6.43 4.20
N ILE A 135 1.30 -5.75 3.82
CA ILE A 135 1.16 -4.30 3.95
C ILE A 135 0.47 -3.95 5.27
N LYS A 136 1.12 -3.08 6.04
CA LYS A 136 0.53 -2.42 7.21
C LYS A 136 0.43 -0.94 6.90
N GLU A 137 -0.77 -0.44 6.63
CA GLU A 137 -1.02 0.92 6.13
C GLU A 137 -1.77 1.75 7.17
N LEU A 138 -1.29 2.97 7.42
CA LEU A 138 -2.00 4.02 8.12
C LEU A 138 -2.34 5.12 7.11
N THR A 139 -3.63 5.37 6.92
CA THR A 139 -4.16 6.29 5.91
C THR A 139 -4.96 7.40 6.56
N VAL A 140 -4.80 8.62 6.04
CA VAL A 140 -5.67 9.76 6.34
C VAL A 140 -6.19 10.33 5.04
N VAL A 141 -7.51 10.33 4.87
CA VAL A 141 -8.18 10.81 3.65
C VAL A 141 -9.25 11.83 3.96
N ALA A 142 -9.35 12.82 3.09
CA ALA A 142 -10.50 13.69 2.98
C ALA A 142 -11.54 13.04 2.07
N VAL A 143 -12.72 12.80 2.59
CA VAL A 143 -13.87 12.26 1.86
C VAL A 143 -14.79 13.40 1.48
N PHE A 144 -15.10 13.50 0.20
CA PHE A 144 -15.97 14.51 -0.38
C PHE A 144 -17.26 13.86 -0.90
N ASP A 145 -18.38 14.11 -0.21
CA ASP A 145 -19.70 13.67 -0.64
C ASP A 145 -20.16 14.48 -1.87
N LEU A 146 -20.56 13.80 -2.96
CA LEU A 146 -21.03 14.46 -4.19
C LEU A 146 -22.35 15.20 -3.96
N PHE A 147 -23.18 14.74 -3.03
CA PHE A 147 -24.42 15.40 -2.64
C PHE A 147 -24.29 16.13 -1.31
N LYS A 148 -24.87 17.33 -1.22
CA LYS A 148 -24.96 18.05 0.06
C LYS A 148 -25.92 17.30 0.99
N ASN A 149 -25.44 16.91 2.16
CA ASN A 149 -26.28 16.38 3.22
C ASN A 149 -26.30 17.37 4.39
N ASN A 150 -27.35 18.18 4.46
CA ASN A 150 -27.55 19.17 5.51
C ASN A 150 -28.26 18.61 6.74
N GLY A 151 -28.65 17.34 6.73
CA GLY A 151 -29.29 16.66 7.85
C GLY A 151 -28.31 16.35 8.99
N ASN A 152 -28.87 16.06 10.16
CA ASN A 152 -28.13 15.46 11.26
C ASN A 152 -27.91 13.95 11.00
N TYR A 153 -27.31 13.24 11.96
CA TYR A 153 -27.05 11.81 11.81
C TYR A 153 -28.32 10.96 11.66
N ILE A 154 -29.46 11.41 12.18
CA ILE A 154 -30.77 10.71 12.08
C ILE A 154 -31.38 10.89 10.69
N SER A 155 -31.27 12.10 10.11
CA SER A 155 -31.94 12.48 8.85
C SER A 155 -31.00 12.51 7.64
N ARG A 156 -29.84 11.84 7.73
CA ARG A 156 -28.88 11.79 6.62
C ARG A 156 -29.43 11.01 5.42
N ALA A 157 -28.90 11.31 4.22
CA ALA A 157 -29.32 10.67 2.98
C ALA A 157 -29.21 9.14 3.04
N LYS A 158 -30.14 8.44 2.38
CA LYS A 158 -30.16 6.97 2.32
C LYS A 158 -28.92 6.40 1.64
N TRP A 159 -28.42 7.08 0.61
CA TRP A 159 -27.17 6.75 -0.06
C TRP A 159 -26.45 8.02 -0.48
N THR A 160 -25.13 7.97 -0.56
CA THR A 160 -24.30 9.13 -0.92
C THR A 160 -23.05 8.63 -1.64
N PRO A 161 -22.88 8.94 -2.92
CA PRO A 161 -21.61 8.71 -3.60
C PRO A 161 -20.59 9.74 -3.13
N TYR A 162 -19.32 9.32 -3.09
CA TYR A 162 -18.23 10.18 -2.66
C TYR A 162 -16.95 9.88 -3.44
N ALA A 163 -16.06 10.83 -3.44
CA ALA A 163 -14.67 10.66 -3.82
C ALA A 163 -13.78 10.91 -2.59
N PHE A 164 -12.58 10.35 -2.59
CA PHE A 164 -11.61 10.60 -1.54
C PHE A 164 -10.21 10.73 -2.08
N LEU A 165 -9.40 11.50 -1.35
CA LEU A 165 -7.99 11.73 -1.61
C LEU A 165 -7.28 11.95 -0.27
N GLY A 166 -6.02 11.52 -0.17
CA GLY A 166 -5.26 11.73 1.07
C GLY A 166 -3.81 11.30 0.99
N VAL A 167 -3.30 10.92 2.15
CA VAL A 167 -1.93 10.42 2.33
C VAL A 167 -1.97 9.12 3.12
N ALA A 168 -1.05 8.23 2.79
CA ALA A 168 -0.83 6.98 3.50
C ALA A 168 0.65 6.79 3.81
N ALA A 169 0.92 6.20 4.97
CA ALA A 169 2.23 5.68 5.33
C ALA A 169 2.10 4.17 5.53
N TYR A 170 3.01 3.40 4.99
CA TYR A 170 2.92 1.95 5.08
C TYR A 170 4.27 1.28 5.31
N LEU A 171 4.20 0.11 5.94
CA LEU A 171 5.31 -0.82 6.08
C LEU A 171 5.07 -2.00 5.15
N HIS A 172 6.12 -2.38 4.42
CA HIS A 172 6.13 -3.52 3.52
C HIS A 172 7.44 -4.29 3.64
N ASN A 173 7.42 -5.58 3.27
CA ASN A 173 8.62 -6.38 3.14
C ASN A 173 8.30 -7.58 2.24
N PRO A 174 8.61 -7.51 0.94
CA PRO A 174 8.32 -8.57 0.01
C PRO A 174 9.09 -9.84 0.37
N GLN A 175 8.40 -10.96 0.23
CA GLN A 175 8.90 -12.31 0.51
C GLN A 175 8.57 -13.22 -0.68
N ALA A 176 9.42 -14.21 -0.92
CA ALA A 176 9.10 -15.29 -1.84
C ALA A 176 9.48 -16.64 -1.25
N LEU A 177 8.92 -17.69 -1.82
CA LEU A 177 9.21 -19.07 -1.40
C LEU A 177 10.59 -19.47 -1.93
N ALA A 178 11.48 -19.93 -1.05
CA ALA A 178 12.80 -20.38 -1.45
C ALA A 178 12.70 -21.68 -2.27
N PRO A 179 13.47 -21.81 -3.38
CA PRO A 179 13.52 -23.03 -4.17
C PRO A 179 14.18 -24.17 -3.41
N ALA A 180 13.97 -25.40 -3.89
CA ALA A 180 14.54 -26.58 -3.26
C ALA A 180 16.07 -26.65 -3.37
N THR A 181 16.61 -26.14 -4.48
CA THR A 181 18.03 -26.21 -4.82
C THR A 181 18.57 -24.87 -5.27
N ASP A 182 19.87 -24.68 -5.14
CA ASP A 182 20.60 -23.57 -5.75
C ASP A 182 20.72 -23.76 -7.28
N LEU A 183 21.39 -22.80 -7.96
CA LEU A 183 21.59 -22.83 -9.41
C LEU A 183 22.42 -24.01 -9.90
N ASN A 184 23.19 -24.66 -9.03
CA ASN A 184 24.04 -25.82 -9.34
C ASN A 184 23.40 -27.17 -8.93
N GLY A 185 22.18 -27.13 -8.39
CA GLY A 185 21.44 -28.32 -7.98
C GLY A 185 21.72 -28.77 -6.55
N ASN A 186 22.48 -28.01 -5.75
CA ASN A 186 22.70 -28.33 -4.34
C ASN A 186 21.47 -27.94 -3.51
N PRO A 187 21.05 -28.75 -2.53
CA PRO A 187 19.89 -28.41 -1.69
C PRO A 187 20.14 -27.15 -0.87
N LEU A 188 19.13 -26.30 -0.80
CA LEU A 188 19.15 -25.10 0.03
C LEU A 188 18.57 -25.39 1.41
N PRO A 189 19.21 -24.92 2.49
CA PRO A 189 18.67 -25.08 3.85
C PRO A 189 17.29 -24.46 4.04
N GLU A 190 17.02 -23.34 3.35
CA GLU A 190 15.78 -22.58 3.41
C GLU A 190 14.67 -23.10 2.48
N ALA A 191 14.88 -24.28 1.86
CA ALA A 191 13.94 -24.83 0.87
C ALA A 191 12.49 -24.87 1.40
N GLY A 192 11.58 -24.26 0.66
CA GLY A 192 10.16 -24.19 1.05
C GLY A 192 9.82 -23.15 2.11
N GLU A 193 10.78 -22.35 2.60
CA GLU A 193 10.52 -21.25 3.53
C GLU A 193 10.24 -19.93 2.80
N TRP A 194 9.49 -19.06 3.47
CA TRP A 194 9.27 -17.69 2.98
C TRP A 194 10.42 -16.78 3.41
N VAL A 195 11.25 -16.42 2.47
CA VAL A 195 12.44 -15.58 2.70
C VAL A 195 12.16 -14.12 2.32
N LYS A 196 12.76 -13.20 3.08
CA LYS A 196 12.66 -11.77 2.83
C LYS A 196 13.60 -11.39 1.69
N LEU A 197 13.05 -10.91 0.59
CA LEU A 197 13.82 -10.62 -0.62
C LEU A 197 14.79 -9.45 -0.44
N ARG A 198 14.37 -8.41 0.29
CA ARG A 198 15.21 -7.26 0.58
C ARG A 198 16.56 -7.63 1.20
N ASP A 199 16.55 -8.59 2.12
CA ASP A 199 17.75 -8.98 2.86
C ASP A 199 18.73 -9.78 1.98
N LEU A 200 18.26 -10.33 0.87
CA LEU A 200 19.06 -11.07 -0.11
C LEU A 200 19.75 -10.14 -1.12
N GLY A 201 19.17 -8.97 -1.40
CA GLY A 201 19.70 -8.03 -2.38
C GLY A 201 19.76 -8.60 -3.79
N THR A 202 18.64 -9.12 -4.27
CA THR A 202 18.49 -9.89 -5.52
C THR A 202 18.95 -9.16 -6.79
N GLU A 203 19.05 -7.83 -6.75
CA GLU A 203 19.51 -6.96 -7.84
C GLU A 203 20.89 -6.33 -7.55
N GLY A 204 21.62 -6.85 -6.57
CA GLY A 204 22.95 -6.40 -6.21
C GLY A 204 23.00 -5.23 -5.23
N GLN A 205 21.91 -4.99 -4.47
CA GLN A 205 21.82 -3.88 -3.51
C GLN A 205 22.88 -3.91 -2.39
N TYR A 206 23.48 -5.08 -2.13
CA TYR A 206 24.57 -5.26 -1.16
C TYR A 206 25.89 -5.68 -1.83
N ALA A 207 25.92 -5.80 -3.17
CA ALA A 207 27.10 -6.22 -3.90
C ALA A 207 28.08 -5.06 -4.08
N ALA A 208 29.37 -5.38 -4.10
CA ALA A 208 30.41 -4.46 -4.50
C ALA A 208 30.44 -4.35 -6.03
N LEU A 209 29.57 -3.50 -6.58
CA LEU A 209 29.45 -3.26 -8.02
C LEU A 209 30.49 -2.25 -8.50
N ASN A 210 31.05 -2.47 -9.70
CA ASN A 210 31.94 -1.54 -10.36
C ASN A 210 31.14 -0.43 -11.06
N PRO A 211 31.76 0.74 -11.34
CA PRO A 211 31.10 1.83 -12.07
C PRO A 211 30.55 1.46 -13.44
N THR A 212 31.04 0.39 -14.04
CA THR A 212 30.62 -0.15 -15.34
C THR A 212 29.45 -1.13 -15.24
N ASP A 213 29.07 -1.56 -14.03
CA ASP A 213 27.97 -2.50 -13.81
C ASP A 213 26.61 -1.80 -13.96
N VAL A 214 25.64 -2.45 -14.62
CA VAL A 214 24.33 -1.87 -14.96
C VAL A 214 23.54 -1.34 -13.77
N ASN A 215 23.71 -1.94 -12.60
CA ASN A 215 23.06 -1.55 -11.35
C ASN A 215 24.00 -0.79 -10.41
N PHE A 216 25.11 -0.20 -10.93
CA PHE A 216 26.02 0.56 -10.09
C PHE A 216 25.28 1.64 -9.30
N GLY A 217 25.55 1.72 -7.99
CA GLY A 217 24.93 2.69 -7.10
C GLY A 217 23.54 2.33 -6.60
N ILE A 218 23.01 1.16 -6.98
CA ILE A 218 21.75 0.63 -6.40
C ILE A 218 21.88 0.49 -4.89
N LYS A 219 20.79 0.79 -4.17
CA LYS A 219 20.76 0.71 -2.70
C LYS A 219 19.56 -0.13 -2.24
N PRO A 220 19.64 -0.76 -1.07
CA PRO A 220 18.50 -1.44 -0.48
C PRO A 220 17.34 -0.46 -0.28
N TYR A 221 16.16 -0.84 -0.75
CA TYR A 221 14.95 -0.03 -0.61
C TYR A 221 14.49 0.04 0.86
N LYS A 222 13.75 1.11 1.17
CA LYS A 222 13.22 1.34 2.52
C LYS A 222 11.92 0.56 2.72
N LEU A 223 11.79 -0.09 3.88
CA LEU A 223 10.57 -0.83 4.25
C LEU A 223 9.42 0.09 4.65
N PHE A 224 9.71 1.31 5.09
CA PHE A 224 8.73 2.34 5.38
C PHE A 224 8.59 3.28 4.19
N GLN A 225 7.39 3.41 3.66
CA GLN A 225 7.09 4.18 2.46
C GLN A 225 5.80 4.98 2.61
N PHE A 226 5.59 5.89 1.67
CA PHE A 226 4.38 6.70 1.55
C PHE A 226 3.63 6.37 0.26
N ALA A 227 2.32 6.65 0.27
CA ALA A 227 1.47 6.56 -0.92
C ALA A 227 0.42 7.68 -0.92
N ILE A 228 -0.15 7.93 -2.08
CA ILE A 228 -1.30 8.81 -2.27
C ILE A 228 -2.52 7.92 -2.53
N PRO A 229 -3.38 7.71 -1.51
CA PRO A 229 -4.65 7.04 -1.69
C PRO A 229 -5.66 7.97 -2.35
N PHE A 230 -6.32 7.50 -3.39
CA PHE A 230 -7.44 8.19 -4.04
C PHE A 230 -8.44 7.19 -4.58
N GLY A 231 -9.70 7.61 -4.70
CA GLY A 231 -10.74 6.70 -5.19
C GLY A 231 -12.13 7.26 -5.07
N VAL A 232 -13.07 6.36 -5.32
CA VAL A 232 -14.50 6.65 -5.28
C VAL A 232 -15.24 5.57 -4.50
N GLY A 233 -16.41 5.93 -3.99
CA GLY A 233 -17.23 4.97 -3.27
C GLY A 233 -18.67 5.45 -3.09
N ALA A 234 -19.44 4.63 -2.43
CA ALA A 234 -20.80 4.94 -2.02
C ALA A 234 -21.03 4.54 -0.57
N ARG A 235 -21.73 5.39 0.15
CA ARG A 235 -22.17 5.17 1.52
C ARG A 235 -23.67 4.95 1.54
N PHE A 236 -24.12 3.89 2.21
CA PHE A 236 -25.51 3.50 2.36
C PHE A 236 -25.88 3.55 3.85
N ARG A 237 -26.94 4.28 4.18
CA ARG A 237 -27.48 4.29 5.53
C ARG A 237 -28.26 3.02 5.79
N ILE A 238 -27.81 2.19 6.73
CA ILE A 238 -28.54 0.99 7.19
C ILE A 238 -29.64 1.41 8.17
N ASN A 239 -29.26 2.18 9.19
CA ASN A 239 -30.17 2.72 10.21
C ASN A 239 -29.70 4.09 10.72
N GLU A 240 -30.23 4.58 11.82
CA GLU A 240 -29.88 5.90 12.36
C GLU A 240 -28.41 6.03 12.77
N VAL A 241 -27.77 4.95 13.19
CA VAL A 241 -26.41 4.95 13.75
C VAL A 241 -25.41 4.14 12.92
N MET A 242 -25.85 3.44 11.89
CA MET A 242 -24.99 2.56 11.11
C MET A 242 -25.03 2.92 9.63
N ASP A 243 -23.84 2.93 9.01
CA ASP A 243 -23.67 3.06 7.57
C ASP A 243 -22.82 1.92 7.02
N PHE A 244 -23.15 1.49 5.81
CA PHE A 244 -22.34 0.60 4.98
C PHE A 244 -21.64 1.43 3.92
N TRP A 245 -20.34 1.23 3.75
CA TRP A 245 -19.52 1.90 2.74
C TRP A 245 -18.93 0.86 1.81
N ALA A 246 -18.98 1.15 0.53
CA ALA A 246 -18.28 0.38 -0.49
C ALA A 246 -17.43 1.34 -1.30
N ASP A 247 -16.13 1.10 -1.36
CA ASP A 247 -15.20 1.97 -2.07
C ASP A 247 -14.14 1.18 -2.85
N LEU A 248 -13.67 1.81 -3.91
CA LEU A 248 -12.58 1.37 -4.75
C LEU A 248 -11.53 2.47 -4.76
N GLY A 249 -10.35 2.17 -4.29
CA GLY A 249 -9.28 3.14 -4.17
C GLY A 249 -7.95 2.61 -4.65
N PHE A 250 -7.21 3.47 -5.35
CA PHE A 250 -5.84 3.22 -5.74
C PHE A 250 -4.86 3.84 -4.74
N ARG A 251 -3.69 3.24 -4.60
CA ARG A 251 -2.56 3.75 -3.86
C ARG A 251 -1.41 3.93 -4.82
N TYR A 252 -1.17 5.18 -5.20
CA TYR A 252 0.02 5.53 -5.95
C TYR A 252 1.20 5.57 -4.99
N THR A 253 2.16 4.65 -5.17
CA THR A 253 3.33 4.56 -4.30
C THR A 253 4.52 5.32 -4.90
N PHE A 254 5.52 5.60 -4.06
CA PHE A 254 6.77 6.24 -4.48
C PHE A 254 7.92 5.25 -4.57
N THR A 255 7.62 3.95 -4.57
CA THR A 255 8.58 2.87 -4.73
C THR A 255 8.20 1.97 -5.90
N ASP A 256 9.19 1.30 -6.43
CA ASP A 256 9.11 0.27 -7.45
C ASP A 256 9.57 -1.09 -6.88
N TYR A 257 9.47 -1.26 -5.57
CA TYR A 257 9.96 -2.43 -4.86
C TYR A 257 8.89 -3.07 -3.95
N LEU A 258 7.61 -2.97 -4.32
CA LEU A 258 6.58 -3.74 -3.60
C LEU A 258 6.71 -5.24 -3.84
N ASP A 259 7.32 -5.63 -4.97
CA ASP A 259 7.55 -7.00 -5.40
C ASP A 259 9.04 -7.43 -5.42
N ASP A 260 9.97 -6.53 -5.03
CA ASP A 260 11.43 -6.73 -5.12
C ASP A 260 12.00 -6.70 -6.54
N VAL A 261 11.27 -6.14 -7.50
CA VAL A 261 11.65 -6.13 -8.93
C VAL A 261 11.61 -4.71 -9.46
N SER A 262 12.74 -4.21 -10.00
CA SER A 262 12.83 -2.84 -10.53
C SER A 262 13.97 -2.68 -11.54
N ALA A 263 15.09 -3.37 -11.35
CA ALA A 263 16.34 -3.12 -12.06
C ALA A 263 16.71 -4.26 -13.03
N ASN A 264 17.96 -4.30 -13.42
CA ASN A 264 18.48 -5.36 -14.26
C ASN A 264 18.97 -6.56 -13.43
N TYR A 265 19.13 -7.71 -14.09
CA TYR A 265 19.91 -8.80 -13.53
C TYR A 265 21.35 -8.38 -13.34
N VAL A 266 21.96 -8.79 -12.24
CA VAL A 266 23.38 -8.60 -11.96
C VAL A 266 24.15 -9.88 -12.16
N ASP A 267 25.48 -9.77 -12.19
CA ASP A 267 26.35 -10.92 -12.14
C ASP A 267 26.04 -11.79 -10.90
N LEU A 268 25.71 -13.05 -11.15
CA LEU A 268 25.42 -14.00 -10.06
C LEU A 268 26.59 -14.16 -9.10
N GLY A 269 27.83 -14.04 -9.59
CA GLY A 269 29.02 -14.07 -8.77
C GLY A 269 29.22 -12.86 -7.86
N ALA A 270 28.43 -11.76 -8.07
CA ALA A 270 28.44 -10.62 -7.18
C ALA A 270 27.50 -10.77 -5.96
N LEU A 271 26.54 -11.69 -6.04
CA LEU A 271 25.57 -11.94 -4.96
C LEU A 271 26.19 -12.78 -3.84
N SER A 272 25.81 -12.45 -2.59
CA SER A 272 26.49 -12.88 -1.38
C SER A 272 26.26 -14.35 -0.99
N SER A 273 25.15 -14.95 -1.40
CA SER A 273 24.77 -16.30 -0.96
C SER A 273 24.16 -17.15 -2.08
N PRO A 274 24.23 -18.48 -2.00
CA PRO A 274 23.54 -19.37 -2.94
C PRO A 274 22.03 -19.10 -3.01
N LEU A 275 21.40 -18.79 -1.88
CA LEU A 275 19.99 -18.42 -1.84
C LEU A 275 19.73 -17.09 -2.59
N ALA A 276 20.57 -16.06 -2.39
CA ALA A 276 20.42 -14.79 -3.12
C ALA A 276 20.51 -14.99 -4.64
N LYS A 277 21.45 -15.84 -5.08
CA LYS A 277 21.62 -16.18 -6.50
C LYS A 277 20.40 -16.92 -7.06
N ALA A 278 19.90 -17.92 -6.35
CA ALA A 278 18.72 -18.69 -6.74
C ALA A 278 17.44 -17.82 -6.74
N MET A 279 17.31 -16.89 -5.80
CA MET A 279 16.16 -15.99 -5.73
C MET A 279 16.24 -14.83 -6.75
N SER A 280 17.44 -14.45 -7.18
CA SER A 280 17.64 -13.47 -8.26
C SER A 280 17.24 -14.07 -9.62
N TYR A 281 17.64 -15.31 -9.92
CA TYR A 281 17.41 -15.97 -11.21
C TYR A 281 16.65 -17.29 -11.01
N ARG A 282 15.35 -17.30 -11.32
CA ARG A 282 14.43 -18.40 -11.04
C ARG A 282 14.03 -19.22 -12.27
N THR A 283 14.56 -18.91 -13.44
CA THR A 283 14.23 -19.62 -14.70
C THR A 283 14.57 -21.11 -14.62
N ASN A 284 15.63 -21.48 -13.90
CA ASN A 284 16.06 -22.87 -13.77
C ASN A 284 15.00 -23.79 -13.11
N GLU A 285 14.11 -23.25 -12.30
CA GLU A 285 13.02 -24.02 -11.68
C GLU A 285 12.01 -24.57 -12.68
N LEU A 286 11.94 -23.99 -13.88
CA LEU A 286 10.97 -24.38 -14.91
C LEU A 286 11.42 -25.58 -15.76
N ASN A 287 12.71 -25.91 -15.75
CA ASN A 287 13.29 -27.01 -16.56
C ASN A 287 12.86 -26.95 -18.04
N LEU A 288 12.90 -25.77 -18.66
CA LEU A 288 12.34 -25.51 -19.98
C LEU A 288 13.14 -26.10 -21.13
N SER A 289 14.41 -26.41 -20.94
CA SER A 289 15.30 -26.83 -21.99
C SER A 289 16.12 -28.05 -21.59
N SER A 290 16.36 -28.93 -22.57
CA SER A 290 17.34 -30.00 -22.44
C SER A 290 18.80 -29.52 -22.51
N SER A 291 19.02 -28.28 -22.95
CA SER A 291 20.33 -27.66 -23.07
C SER A 291 20.51 -26.56 -22.03
N THR A 292 21.18 -26.88 -20.92
CA THR A 292 21.65 -25.89 -19.97
C THR A 292 22.86 -25.15 -20.53
N ARG A 293 22.89 -23.83 -20.37
CA ARG A 293 24.09 -23.02 -20.61
C ARG A 293 24.87 -22.90 -19.30
N THR A 294 26.16 -22.66 -19.41
CA THR A 294 27.02 -22.35 -18.28
C THR A 294 27.46 -20.90 -18.36
N TYR A 295 27.46 -20.25 -17.22
CA TYR A 295 27.92 -18.89 -17.05
C TYR A 295 29.00 -18.87 -15.96
N VAL A 296 30.12 -18.19 -16.19
CA VAL A 296 31.17 -18.01 -15.19
C VAL A 296 31.02 -16.64 -14.57
N GLY A 297 30.66 -16.61 -13.27
CA GLY A 297 30.54 -15.36 -12.51
C GLY A 297 31.89 -14.73 -12.20
N ARG A 298 31.87 -13.47 -11.74
CA ARG A 298 33.10 -12.77 -11.31
C ARG A 298 33.79 -13.40 -10.10
N ASP A 299 33.10 -14.26 -9.36
CA ASP A 299 33.66 -15.09 -8.29
C ASP A 299 34.40 -16.34 -8.82
N GLY A 300 34.47 -16.51 -10.13
CA GLY A 300 35.09 -17.65 -10.80
C GLY A 300 34.26 -18.94 -10.73
N VAL A 301 33.07 -18.89 -10.15
CA VAL A 301 32.17 -20.05 -10.08
C VAL A 301 31.35 -20.17 -11.36
N THR A 302 31.23 -21.42 -11.86
CA THR A 302 30.38 -21.73 -13.00
C THR A 302 28.97 -22.02 -12.55
N TYR A 303 28.01 -21.25 -13.05
CA TYR A 303 26.59 -21.40 -12.79
C TYR A 303 25.88 -22.04 -13.97
N ARG A 304 24.95 -22.94 -13.69
CA ARG A 304 24.03 -23.46 -14.70
C ARG A 304 22.89 -22.45 -14.85
N VAL A 305 22.61 -22.04 -16.08
CA VAL A 305 21.52 -21.12 -16.41
C VAL A 305 20.71 -21.71 -17.56
N GLU A 306 19.39 -21.69 -17.45
CA GLU A 306 18.51 -22.07 -18.54
C GLU A 306 18.44 -20.95 -19.58
N PRO A 307 18.30 -21.28 -20.88
CA PRO A 307 17.98 -20.28 -21.89
C PRO A 307 16.62 -19.68 -21.60
N GLY A 308 16.59 -18.47 -21.14
CA GLY A 308 15.39 -17.90 -20.61
C GLY A 308 15.22 -16.43 -20.86
N TYR A 309 14.51 -15.79 -19.98
CA TYR A 309 14.38 -14.36 -19.96
C TYR A 309 15.79 -13.73 -19.87
N GLY A 310 16.06 -12.84 -20.82
CA GLY A 310 17.42 -12.43 -21.07
C GLY A 310 18.19 -13.58 -21.70
N GLU A 311 17.73 -14.06 -22.87
CA GLU A 311 18.29 -15.20 -23.62
C GLU A 311 19.80 -15.16 -23.75
N GLU A 312 20.27 -13.97 -23.67
CA GLU A 312 21.63 -13.62 -23.51
C GLU A 312 21.84 -13.10 -22.09
N TYR A 313 21.75 -13.99 -21.11
CA TYR A 313 22.41 -13.70 -19.85
C TYR A 313 23.89 -13.55 -20.17
N LYS A 314 24.21 -12.46 -20.84
CA LYS A 314 25.57 -12.07 -21.21
C LYS A 314 26.37 -11.68 -19.98
N GLY A 315 25.84 -12.03 -18.78
CA GLY A 315 26.49 -11.66 -17.55
C GLY A 315 26.64 -10.15 -17.46
N VAL A 316 27.08 -9.65 -16.42
CA VAL A 316 27.66 -8.35 -16.13
C VAL A 316 27.51 -7.34 -17.26
N ASN A 317 26.65 -6.34 -17.14
CA ASN A 317 26.64 -5.12 -17.95
C ASN A 317 25.88 -5.13 -19.28
N ASP A 318 24.98 -6.09 -19.51
CA ASP A 318 24.06 -5.93 -20.63
C ASP A 318 22.82 -5.13 -20.19
N PRO A 319 22.61 -3.90 -20.66
CA PRO A 319 21.42 -3.12 -20.36
C PRO A 319 20.13 -3.75 -20.88
N GLY A 320 20.21 -4.74 -21.78
CA GLY A 320 19.09 -5.54 -22.25
C GLY A 320 18.67 -6.66 -21.30
N ASN A 321 19.47 -6.97 -20.28
CA ASN A 321 19.17 -8.02 -19.31
C ASN A 321 18.25 -7.53 -18.17
N VAL A 322 17.05 -7.15 -18.52
CA VAL A 322 16.07 -6.50 -17.65
C VAL A 322 15.39 -7.51 -16.72
N ARG A 323 15.40 -7.26 -15.41
CA ARG A 323 14.63 -8.01 -14.42
C ARG A 323 13.29 -7.33 -14.14
N GLY A 324 13.26 -5.99 -14.06
CA GLY A 324 12.09 -5.15 -13.88
C GLY A 324 12.19 -3.82 -14.63
N SER A 325 11.14 -3.01 -14.55
CA SER A 325 11.06 -1.71 -15.22
C SER A 325 11.23 -0.57 -14.22
N LYS A 326 12.37 0.10 -14.19
CA LYS A 326 12.65 1.25 -13.32
C LYS A 326 11.72 2.46 -13.53
N GLU A 327 11.05 2.52 -14.68
CA GLU A 327 10.24 3.68 -15.07
C GLU A 327 8.81 3.61 -14.51
N ASP A 328 8.33 2.41 -14.22
CA ASP A 328 6.97 2.17 -13.77
C ASP A 328 6.93 1.95 -12.25
N ARG A 329 6.32 2.88 -11.52
CA ARG A 329 6.13 2.73 -10.08
C ARG A 329 5.00 1.77 -9.77
N ASP A 330 5.18 1.00 -8.72
CA ASP A 330 4.17 0.07 -8.22
C ASP A 330 2.93 0.80 -7.73
N ILE A 331 1.78 0.24 -8.06
CA ILE A 331 0.46 0.71 -7.62
C ILE A 331 -0.29 -0.49 -7.02
N TYR A 332 -1.11 -0.27 -6.01
CA TYR A 332 -2.06 -1.29 -5.60
C TYR A 332 -3.46 -0.73 -5.42
N MET A 333 -4.43 -1.55 -5.68
CA MET A 333 -5.85 -1.23 -5.54
C MET A 333 -6.39 -1.90 -4.28
N VAL A 334 -7.26 -1.18 -3.59
CA VAL A 334 -8.01 -1.70 -2.43
C VAL A 334 -9.49 -1.49 -2.71
N THR A 335 -10.20 -2.58 -2.86
CA THR A 335 -11.66 -2.60 -2.82
C THR A 335 -12.08 -2.85 -1.37
N SER A 336 -12.86 -1.96 -0.79
CA SER A 336 -13.21 -1.97 0.63
C SER A 336 -14.71 -2.04 0.84
N LEU A 337 -15.13 -2.95 1.69
CA LEU A 337 -16.48 -3.01 2.26
C LEU A 337 -16.37 -2.71 3.75
N ARG A 338 -17.04 -1.64 4.20
CA ARG A 338 -16.89 -1.13 5.56
C ARG A 338 -18.23 -0.92 6.22
N LEU A 339 -18.34 -1.38 7.46
CA LEU A 339 -19.45 -1.09 8.35
C LEU A 339 -19.01 -0.06 9.38
N THR A 340 -19.76 1.05 9.51
CA THR A 340 -19.45 2.12 10.47
C THR A 340 -20.56 2.32 11.45
N TYR A 341 -20.18 2.69 12.68
CA TYR A 341 -21.08 3.02 13.79
C TYR A 341 -20.83 4.44 14.26
N ILE A 342 -21.88 5.26 14.35
CA ILE A 342 -21.84 6.66 14.78
C ILE A 342 -21.76 6.74 16.30
N LEU A 343 -20.71 7.38 16.81
CA LEU A 343 -20.46 7.57 18.24
C LEU A 343 -21.27 8.71 18.81
N GLY A 344 -21.71 8.58 20.06
CA GLY A 344 -22.41 9.65 20.80
C GLY A 344 -23.82 9.91 20.31
N ALA A 345 -24.40 8.98 19.55
CA ALA A 345 -25.80 9.03 19.19
C ALA A 345 -26.67 8.88 20.45
N THR A 346 -27.16 10.00 20.97
CA THR A 346 -28.14 9.97 22.08
C THR A 346 -29.51 9.69 21.50
N PHE A 347 -30.06 8.52 21.81
CA PHE A 347 -31.44 8.21 21.49
C PHE A 347 -32.34 9.05 22.39
N HIS A 348 -32.78 10.21 21.95
CA HIS A 348 -33.81 10.94 22.60
C HIS A 348 -35.15 10.21 22.36
N ARG A 349 -35.53 9.30 23.26
CA ARG A 349 -36.93 8.87 23.32
C ARG A 349 -37.76 10.14 23.57
N ALA A 350 -38.67 10.44 22.63
CA ALA A 350 -39.64 11.49 22.83
C ALA A 350 -40.39 11.21 24.17
N LYS A 351 -40.16 12.05 25.17
CA LYS A 351 -40.99 12.04 26.36
C LYS A 351 -42.33 12.65 25.95
N PHE A 352 -43.27 11.81 25.61
CA PHE A 352 -44.68 12.27 25.56
C PHE A 352 -45.03 12.69 26.97
N ARG A 353 -45.32 13.96 27.15
CA ARG A 353 -46.03 14.50 28.31
C ARG A 353 -47.51 14.49 28.00
#